data_020ec639fac752f3151e2bd781677680
#
_entry.id   020ec639fac752f3151e2bd781677680
#
_cell.length_a   1.000
_cell.length_b   1.000
_cell.length_c   1.000
_cell.angle_alpha   90.00
_cell.angle_beta   90.00
_cell.angle_gamma   90.00
#
_symmetry.space_group_name_H-M   'P 1'
#
loop_
_entity.id
_entity.type
_entity.pdbx_description
1 polymer ?
#
loop_
_entity_poly.entity_id
_entity_poly.type
_entity_poly.pdbx_seq_one_letter_code
_entity_poly.pdbx_strand_id
1 'polypeptide(L)'
;MGLVSNAKWVAFSQLFKIGVQVLNIVVLARLMPPSEYGLMSMALVVTNFALLVRDLGTAAAIIQRKDLQNETINAIFWLNILMGLTIAGIIVIFSPVIAYVFHEPRLIAVLCLLAISFPLASSASAHMALLERDSKFKKVASIEISSSVVAVIVAIIMAYQGFGVYSLVAQILVLSLMSSVQLWLASKWRPSFNNMINTKEIKGLIGFSGNLTLFNFINYFSRNADSMMIGHYMSAAILGAYSLAYRIMLFPLQSMTTVASRALFPILSQHQDNSDKVRATYLNVVYVILLVVFPLMTGLAVLREPFVQLVFGAQWSMTAAILLWLAPTGIIQAVLSTTGSVFMAKGRTDILMRLGILGAILQVGAFIIGVRFDIDTFVKLYFIANVINFFPVMVILMWLIGGALKDVLFKVYRIPLSTIIMAGGIMLLCKNIKQYNHIDNFVDLIVVAVFGAVLYAVSLFLIDSTFRKALIATTVKVSKKIGIA
;
A
#
# COMPACT_ATOMS: atom_id res chain seq x y z
N MET A 1 -10.82 2.25 29.72
CA MET A 1 -9.94 3.17 28.97
C MET A 1 -10.76 3.85 27.89
N GLY A 2 -10.72 5.18 27.77
CA GLY A 2 -11.58 5.91 26.85
C GLY A 2 -11.21 5.70 25.38
N LEU A 3 -12.18 5.87 24.48
CA LEU A 3 -12.06 5.74 23.03
C LEU A 3 -10.86 6.52 22.46
N VAL A 4 -10.59 7.71 23.01
CA VAL A 4 -9.45 8.56 22.64
C VAL A 4 -8.09 7.93 22.99
N SER A 5 -7.98 7.20 24.11
CA SER A 5 -6.75 6.52 24.51
C SER A 5 -6.43 5.36 23.55
N ASN A 6 -7.44 4.59 23.16
CA ASN A 6 -7.29 3.48 22.22
C ASN A 6 -6.88 3.98 20.83
N ALA A 7 -7.50 5.06 20.34
CA ALA A 7 -7.14 5.67 19.07
C ALA A 7 -5.68 6.19 19.04
N LYS A 8 -5.20 6.77 20.14
CA LYS A 8 -3.79 7.23 20.25
C LYS A 8 -2.80 6.07 20.14
N TRP A 9 -3.08 4.93 20.80
CA TRP A 9 -2.21 3.76 20.72
C TRP A 9 -2.18 3.14 19.34
N VAL A 10 -3.33 3.05 18.68
CA VAL A 10 -3.40 2.57 17.28
C VAL A 10 -2.63 3.50 16.34
N ALA A 11 -2.81 4.82 16.45
CA ALA A 11 -2.08 5.78 15.63
C ALA A 11 -0.57 5.73 15.87
N PHE A 12 -0.15 5.66 17.13
CA PHE A 12 1.27 5.53 17.49
C PHE A 12 1.89 4.26 16.91
N SER A 13 1.22 3.10 17.07
CA SER A 13 1.72 1.84 16.53
C SER A 13 1.84 1.87 15.00
N GLN A 14 0.91 2.51 14.31
CA GLN A 14 0.96 2.65 12.85
C GLN A 14 2.13 3.53 12.40
N LEU A 15 2.33 4.68 13.03
CA LEU A 15 3.47 5.56 12.73
C LEU A 15 4.80 4.89 13.01
N PHE A 16 4.92 4.17 14.13
CA PHE A 16 6.11 3.43 14.48
C PHE A 16 6.41 2.32 13.46
N LYS A 17 5.39 1.51 13.09
CA LYS A 17 5.53 0.48 12.06
C LYS A 17 5.97 1.05 10.72
N ILE A 18 5.41 2.18 10.31
CA ILE A 18 5.83 2.88 9.09
C ILE A 18 7.32 3.23 9.16
N GLY A 19 7.79 3.81 10.27
CA GLY A 19 9.20 4.12 10.46
C GLY A 19 10.11 2.88 10.38
N VAL A 20 9.74 1.81 11.08
CA VAL A 20 10.45 0.53 11.04
C VAL A 20 10.44 -0.07 9.63
N GLN A 21 9.33 0.01 8.91
CA GLN A 21 9.21 -0.49 7.55
C GLN A 21 10.09 0.27 6.55
N VAL A 22 10.16 1.59 6.66
CA VAL A 22 11.04 2.41 5.81
C VAL A 22 12.50 2.07 6.08
N LEU A 23 12.90 2.01 7.35
CA LEU A 23 14.26 1.63 7.74
C LEU A 23 14.60 0.23 7.22
N ASN A 24 13.69 -0.72 7.40
CA ASN A 24 13.86 -2.10 6.92
C ASN A 24 14.08 -2.16 5.40
N ILE A 25 13.24 -1.45 4.61
CA ILE A 25 13.38 -1.42 3.14
C ILE A 25 14.74 -0.85 2.75
N VAL A 26 15.17 0.25 3.35
CA VAL A 26 16.44 0.91 3.03
C VAL A 26 17.63 0.02 3.38
N VAL A 27 17.66 -0.54 4.61
CA VAL A 27 18.78 -1.36 5.07
C VAL A 27 18.90 -2.64 4.26
N LEU A 28 17.78 -3.37 4.08
CA LEU A 28 17.79 -4.62 3.33
C LEU A 28 18.11 -4.41 1.85
N ALA A 29 17.61 -3.34 1.22
CA ALA A 29 17.94 -3.04 -0.16
C ALA A 29 19.43 -2.73 -0.37
N ARG A 30 20.11 -2.18 0.63
CA ARG A 30 21.57 -1.99 0.56
C ARG A 30 22.37 -3.28 0.70
N LEU A 31 21.83 -4.24 1.46
CA LEU A 31 22.51 -5.51 1.74
C LEU A 31 22.24 -6.60 0.70
N MET A 32 21.17 -6.47 -0.09
CA MET A 32 20.74 -7.51 -1.01
C MET A 32 20.59 -6.99 -2.44
N PRO A 33 20.94 -7.79 -3.46
CA PRO A 33 20.77 -7.42 -4.86
C PRO A 33 19.26 -7.45 -5.25
N PRO A 34 18.88 -6.75 -6.34
CA PRO A 34 17.50 -6.74 -6.85
C PRO A 34 16.91 -8.13 -7.12
N SER A 35 17.72 -9.11 -7.53
CA SER A 35 17.27 -10.48 -7.80
C SER A 35 16.66 -11.17 -6.59
N GLU A 36 17.19 -10.94 -5.39
CA GLU A 36 16.66 -11.53 -4.15
C GLU A 36 15.30 -10.90 -3.77
N TYR A 37 15.15 -9.59 -4.01
CA TYR A 37 13.86 -8.92 -3.87
C TYR A 37 12.84 -9.39 -4.90
N GLY A 38 13.28 -9.66 -6.13
CA GLY A 38 12.43 -10.20 -7.19
C GLY A 38 11.92 -11.58 -6.86
N LEU A 39 12.81 -12.46 -6.39
CA LEU A 39 12.43 -13.80 -5.94
C LEU A 39 11.40 -13.75 -4.80
N MET A 40 11.60 -12.85 -3.84
CA MET A 40 10.62 -12.61 -2.78
C MET A 40 9.30 -12.05 -3.34
N SER A 41 9.34 -11.17 -4.34
CA SER A 41 8.14 -10.61 -4.96
C SER A 41 7.32 -11.68 -5.68
N MET A 42 7.97 -12.63 -6.39
CA MET A 42 7.31 -13.82 -6.97
C MET A 42 6.60 -14.64 -5.89
N ALA A 43 7.29 -14.91 -4.79
CA ALA A 43 6.70 -15.63 -3.65
C ALA A 43 5.52 -14.90 -3.03
N LEU A 44 5.63 -13.56 -2.88
CA LEU A 44 4.56 -12.73 -2.31
C LEU A 44 3.31 -12.66 -3.19
N VAL A 45 3.42 -12.75 -4.52
CA VAL A 45 2.25 -12.87 -5.40
C VAL A 45 1.44 -14.12 -5.03
N VAL A 46 2.10 -15.24 -4.78
CA VAL A 46 1.42 -16.49 -4.42
C VAL A 46 0.88 -16.44 -2.99
N THR A 47 1.70 -16.03 -2.04
CA THR A 47 1.32 -16.04 -0.63
C THR A 47 0.25 -14.99 -0.29
N ASN A 48 0.26 -13.81 -0.92
CA ASN A 48 -0.79 -12.80 -0.74
C ASN A 48 -2.14 -13.28 -1.32
N PHE A 49 -2.12 -14.02 -2.44
CA PHE A 49 -3.31 -14.69 -2.95
C PHE A 49 -3.86 -15.69 -1.93
N ALA A 50 -2.99 -16.52 -1.37
CA ALA A 50 -3.34 -17.49 -0.36
C ALA A 50 -3.92 -16.85 0.93
N LEU A 51 -3.39 -15.69 1.33
CA LEU A 51 -3.93 -14.90 2.45
C LEU A 51 -5.37 -14.44 2.18
N LEU A 52 -5.68 -14.03 0.95
CA LEU A 52 -7.02 -13.60 0.57
C LEU A 52 -8.04 -14.75 0.67
N VAL A 53 -7.63 -15.97 0.32
CA VAL A 53 -8.47 -17.18 0.44
C VAL A 53 -8.64 -17.58 1.91
N ARG A 54 -7.61 -17.39 2.73
CA ARG A 54 -7.66 -17.71 4.18
C ARG A 54 -8.63 -16.82 4.94
N ASP A 55 -8.74 -15.56 4.58
CA ASP A 55 -9.46 -14.56 5.36
C ASP A 55 -10.97 -14.54 5.01
N LEU A 56 -11.70 -15.56 5.49
CA LEU A 56 -13.14 -15.70 5.31
C LEU A 56 -13.99 -14.82 6.26
N GLY A 57 -13.41 -13.78 6.87
CA GLY A 57 -14.13 -12.92 7.82
C GLY A 57 -14.39 -13.56 9.20
N THR A 58 -13.68 -14.63 9.53
CA THR A 58 -13.82 -15.36 10.81
C THR A 58 -13.48 -14.49 12.02
N ALA A 59 -12.47 -13.61 11.91
CA ALA A 59 -12.11 -12.63 12.93
C ALA A 59 -13.25 -11.63 13.18
N ALA A 60 -13.88 -11.13 12.10
CA ALA A 60 -15.02 -10.23 12.20
C ALA A 60 -16.21 -10.88 12.91
N ALA A 61 -16.44 -12.17 12.69
CA ALA A 61 -17.51 -12.91 13.36
C ALA A 61 -17.31 -12.98 14.89
N ILE A 62 -16.07 -13.15 15.37
CA ILE A 62 -15.74 -13.10 16.81
C ILE A 62 -16.01 -11.71 17.39
N ILE A 63 -15.70 -10.66 16.66
CA ILE A 63 -15.85 -9.28 17.14
C ILE A 63 -17.31 -8.83 17.14
N GLN A 64 -18.11 -9.20 16.12
CA GLN A 64 -19.46 -8.66 15.90
C GLN A 64 -20.58 -9.41 16.65
N ARG A 65 -20.43 -10.72 16.91
CA ARG A 65 -21.49 -11.50 17.59
C ARG A 65 -21.68 -11.03 19.02
N LYS A 66 -22.91 -10.67 19.40
CA LYS A 66 -23.26 -10.24 20.76
C LYS A 66 -23.11 -11.41 21.76
N ASP A 67 -23.67 -12.55 21.43
CA ASP A 67 -23.63 -13.77 22.27
C ASP A 67 -22.55 -14.71 21.72
N LEU A 68 -21.31 -14.48 22.19
CA LEU A 68 -20.16 -15.28 21.78
C LEU A 68 -19.92 -16.41 22.79
N GLN A 69 -20.28 -17.63 22.42
CA GLN A 69 -20.04 -18.83 23.23
C GLN A 69 -18.61 -19.35 23.01
N ASN A 70 -18.03 -19.98 24.03
CA ASN A 70 -16.69 -20.58 23.90
C ASN A 70 -16.60 -21.64 22.80
N GLU A 71 -17.69 -22.34 22.54
CA GLU A 71 -17.84 -23.33 21.48
C GLU A 71 -17.69 -22.70 20.09
N THR A 72 -18.27 -21.51 19.89
CA THR A 72 -18.14 -20.76 18.64
C THR A 72 -16.69 -20.30 18.41
N ILE A 73 -16.01 -19.81 19.45
CA ILE A 73 -14.60 -19.43 19.36
C ILE A 73 -13.75 -20.64 19.01
N ASN A 74 -14.03 -21.78 19.66
CA ASN A 74 -13.31 -23.02 19.43
C ASN A 74 -13.50 -23.54 18.00
N ALA A 75 -14.73 -23.54 17.48
CA ALA A 75 -15.01 -23.93 16.09
C ALA A 75 -14.30 -23.02 15.08
N ILE A 76 -14.31 -21.70 15.31
CA ILE A 76 -13.59 -20.72 14.46
C ILE A 76 -12.08 -20.95 14.51
N PHE A 77 -11.52 -21.21 15.68
CA PHE A 77 -10.10 -21.48 15.85
C PHE A 77 -9.67 -22.71 15.04
N TRP A 78 -10.37 -23.84 15.20
CA TRP A 78 -10.05 -25.08 14.50
C TRP A 78 -10.28 -24.97 12.98
N LEU A 79 -11.30 -24.23 12.57
CA LEU A 79 -11.53 -23.91 11.16
C LEU A 79 -10.35 -23.13 10.59
N ASN A 80 -9.86 -22.09 11.29
CA ASN A 80 -8.73 -21.31 10.85
C ASN A 80 -7.44 -22.14 10.78
N ILE A 81 -7.19 -23.03 11.75
CA ILE A 81 -6.04 -23.95 11.73
C ILE A 81 -6.12 -24.88 10.52
N LEU A 82 -7.29 -25.51 10.29
CA LEU A 82 -7.50 -26.39 9.15
C LEU A 82 -7.26 -25.65 7.83
N MET A 83 -7.79 -24.46 7.68
CA MET A 83 -7.57 -23.63 6.51
C MET A 83 -6.10 -23.25 6.34
N GLY A 84 -5.42 -22.85 7.43
CA GLY A 84 -4.00 -22.53 7.39
C GLY A 84 -3.13 -23.70 6.96
N LEU A 85 -3.42 -24.90 7.47
CA LEU A 85 -2.74 -26.15 7.08
C LEU A 85 -3.07 -26.55 5.64
N THR A 86 -4.33 -26.46 5.22
CA THR A 86 -4.74 -26.74 3.83
C THR A 86 -4.03 -25.82 2.83
N ILE A 87 -4.02 -24.52 3.11
CA ILE A 87 -3.33 -23.54 2.27
C ILE A 87 -1.82 -23.82 2.23
N ALA A 88 -1.21 -24.08 3.38
CA ALA A 88 0.20 -24.43 3.44
C ALA A 88 0.51 -25.71 2.60
N GLY A 89 -0.32 -26.74 2.73
CA GLY A 89 -0.22 -27.96 1.93
C GLY A 89 -0.36 -27.71 0.43
N ILE A 90 -1.33 -26.90 0.03
CA ILE A 90 -1.52 -26.50 -1.38
C ILE A 90 -0.27 -25.76 -1.91
N ILE A 91 0.26 -24.78 -1.16
CA ILE A 91 1.46 -24.05 -1.57
C ILE A 91 2.63 -24.99 -1.73
N VAL A 92 2.86 -25.91 -0.80
CA VAL A 92 3.96 -26.89 -0.86
C VAL A 92 3.82 -27.82 -2.07
N ILE A 93 2.62 -28.37 -2.30
CA ILE A 93 2.34 -29.28 -3.41
C ILE A 93 2.52 -28.58 -4.76
N PHE A 94 2.04 -27.34 -4.89
CA PHE A 94 2.13 -26.60 -6.15
C PHE A 94 3.43 -25.80 -6.30
N SER A 95 4.29 -25.73 -5.29
CA SER A 95 5.55 -24.98 -5.37
C SER A 95 6.46 -25.38 -6.55
N PRO A 96 6.59 -26.65 -6.97
CA PRO A 96 7.37 -27.00 -8.16
C PRO A 96 6.75 -26.44 -9.46
N VAL A 97 5.42 -26.48 -9.57
CA VAL A 97 4.71 -25.94 -10.74
C VAL A 97 4.87 -24.42 -10.81
N ILE A 98 4.74 -23.75 -9.66
CA ILE A 98 4.93 -22.30 -9.57
C ILE A 98 6.36 -21.92 -9.93
N ALA A 99 7.35 -22.62 -9.40
CA ALA A 99 8.77 -22.42 -9.72
C ALA A 99 9.06 -22.64 -11.21
N TYR A 100 8.45 -23.64 -11.83
CA TYR A 100 8.52 -23.88 -13.27
C TYR A 100 7.93 -22.73 -14.07
N VAL A 101 6.75 -22.20 -13.68
CA VAL A 101 6.10 -21.06 -14.33
C VAL A 101 6.97 -19.81 -14.26
N PHE A 102 7.61 -19.54 -13.12
CA PHE A 102 8.48 -18.37 -12.94
C PHE A 102 9.92 -18.61 -13.41
N HIS A 103 10.27 -19.81 -13.91
CA HIS A 103 11.63 -20.19 -14.32
C HIS A 103 12.69 -19.99 -13.21
N GLU A 104 12.30 -20.13 -11.94
CA GLU A 104 13.16 -19.85 -10.77
C GLU A 104 13.08 -21.02 -9.76
N PRO A 105 14.00 -22.01 -9.83
CA PRO A 105 13.95 -23.19 -8.96
C PRO A 105 14.07 -22.89 -7.47
N ARG A 106 14.76 -21.81 -7.07
CA ARG A 106 14.89 -21.40 -5.68
C ARG A 106 13.54 -21.03 -5.04
N LEU A 107 12.54 -20.73 -5.87
CA LEU A 107 11.20 -20.37 -5.41
C LEU A 107 10.51 -21.52 -4.65
N ILE A 108 10.87 -22.78 -4.93
CA ILE A 108 10.33 -23.95 -4.22
C ILE A 108 10.65 -23.84 -2.72
N ALA A 109 11.93 -23.67 -2.38
CA ALA A 109 12.35 -23.58 -0.99
C ALA A 109 11.75 -22.35 -0.28
N VAL A 110 11.68 -21.21 -0.98
CA VAL A 110 11.09 -19.97 -0.46
C VAL A 110 9.60 -20.17 -0.15
N LEU A 111 8.84 -20.77 -1.07
CA LEU A 111 7.41 -21.02 -0.88
C LEU A 111 7.14 -22.05 0.23
N CYS A 112 7.91 -23.13 0.28
CA CYS A 112 7.78 -24.14 1.35
C CYS A 112 8.03 -23.54 2.74
N LEU A 113 9.05 -22.68 2.88
CA LEU A 113 9.31 -21.99 4.13
C LEU A 113 8.20 -21.00 4.47
N LEU A 114 7.79 -20.18 3.52
CA LEU A 114 6.69 -19.20 3.74
C LEU A 114 5.36 -19.90 4.07
N ALA A 115 5.12 -21.11 3.57
CA ALA A 115 3.91 -21.89 3.87
C ALA A 115 3.74 -22.10 5.39
N ILE A 116 4.84 -22.21 6.15
CA ILE A 116 4.83 -22.38 7.61
C ILE A 116 4.15 -21.17 8.31
N SER A 117 4.21 -19.98 7.71
CA SER A 117 3.60 -18.79 8.28
C SER A 117 2.06 -18.88 8.38
N PHE A 118 1.40 -19.67 7.51
CA PHE A 118 -0.06 -19.77 7.47
C PHE A 118 -0.65 -20.44 8.71
N PRO A 119 -0.24 -21.65 9.11
CA PRO A 119 -0.75 -22.25 10.36
C PRO A 119 -0.35 -21.44 11.59
N LEU A 120 0.84 -20.82 11.63
CA LEU A 120 1.23 -19.93 12.71
C LEU A 120 0.27 -18.74 12.85
N ALA A 121 0.04 -18.00 11.79
CA ALA A 121 -0.87 -16.87 11.80
C ALA A 121 -2.32 -17.26 12.05
N SER A 122 -2.75 -18.44 11.58
CA SER A 122 -4.08 -18.99 11.83
C SER A 122 -4.30 -19.31 13.31
N SER A 123 -3.28 -19.84 13.99
CA SER A 123 -3.34 -20.14 15.43
C SER A 123 -3.49 -18.88 16.30
N ALA A 124 -3.03 -17.74 15.80
CA ALA A 124 -3.07 -16.46 16.50
C ALA A 124 -4.38 -15.67 16.27
N SER A 125 -5.10 -15.97 15.19
CA SER A 125 -6.23 -15.17 14.70
C SER A 125 -7.35 -15.02 15.74
N ALA A 126 -7.78 -16.11 16.39
CA ALA A 126 -8.82 -16.07 17.42
C ALA A 126 -8.37 -15.27 18.66
N HIS A 127 -7.13 -15.42 19.09
CA HIS A 127 -6.57 -14.69 20.23
C HIS A 127 -6.50 -13.18 19.96
N MET A 128 -6.12 -12.78 18.74
CA MET A 128 -6.11 -11.39 18.32
C MET A 128 -7.52 -10.80 18.34
N ALA A 129 -8.50 -11.50 17.73
CA ALA A 129 -9.88 -11.06 17.67
C ALA A 129 -10.52 -10.89 19.08
N LEU A 130 -10.17 -11.77 20.03
CA LEU A 130 -10.61 -11.66 21.43
C LEU A 130 -10.01 -10.43 22.12
N LEU A 131 -8.74 -10.13 21.91
CA LEU A 131 -8.11 -8.93 22.48
C LEU A 131 -8.70 -7.63 21.89
N GLU A 132 -9.01 -7.62 20.60
CA GLU A 132 -9.67 -6.50 19.93
C GLU A 132 -11.11 -6.32 20.43
N ARG A 133 -11.87 -7.41 20.56
CA ARG A 133 -13.21 -7.42 21.15
C ARG A 133 -13.21 -6.82 22.56
N ASP A 134 -12.22 -7.20 23.37
CA ASP A 134 -12.02 -6.66 24.72
C ASP A 134 -11.48 -5.22 24.73
N SER A 135 -11.33 -4.58 23.57
CA SER A 135 -10.74 -3.24 23.41
C SER A 135 -9.33 -3.10 24.01
N LYS A 136 -8.56 -4.20 24.05
CA LYS A 136 -7.18 -4.23 24.58
C LYS A 136 -6.14 -3.78 23.53
N PHE A 137 -6.45 -2.71 22.79
CA PHE A 137 -5.63 -2.21 21.66
C PHE A 137 -4.19 -1.87 22.06
N LYS A 138 -3.94 -1.44 23.30
CA LYS A 138 -2.57 -1.22 23.80
C LYS A 138 -1.74 -2.51 23.78
N LYS A 139 -2.33 -3.65 24.19
CA LYS A 139 -1.63 -4.95 24.15
C LYS A 139 -1.38 -5.40 22.73
N VAL A 140 -2.39 -5.29 21.85
CA VAL A 140 -2.26 -5.61 20.43
C VAL A 140 -1.14 -4.77 19.79
N ALA A 141 -1.15 -3.45 20.00
CA ALA A 141 -0.11 -2.55 19.50
C ALA A 141 1.30 -2.92 20.01
N SER A 142 1.43 -3.25 21.30
CA SER A 142 2.72 -3.67 21.87
C SER A 142 3.24 -4.97 21.22
N ILE A 143 2.36 -5.96 21.02
CA ILE A 143 2.70 -7.23 20.38
C ILE A 143 3.13 -7.00 18.92
N GLU A 144 2.38 -6.20 18.18
CA GLU A 144 2.70 -5.88 16.78
C GLU A 144 4.06 -5.16 16.64
N ILE A 145 4.33 -4.19 17.52
CA ILE A 145 5.59 -3.45 17.52
C ILE A 145 6.76 -4.37 17.87
N SER A 146 6.66 -5.11 18.99
CA SER A 146 7.75 -5.97 19.44
C SER A 146 8.06 -7.09 18.43
N SER A 147 7.02 -7.73 17.87
CA SER A 147 7.19 -8.77 16.85
C SER A 147 7.83 -8.21 15.59
N SER A 148 7.41 -7.01 15.15
CA SER A 148 7.98 -6.35 13.97
C SER A 148 9.45 -5.98 14.16
N VAL A 149 9.80 -5.42 15.32
CA VAL A 149 11.19 -5.04 15.62
C VAL A 149 12.10 -6.28 15.63
N VAL A 150 11.70 -7.34 16.34
CA VAL A 150 12.48 -8.58 16.38
C VAL A 150 12.66 -9.18 14.98
N ALA A 151 11.57 -9.22 14.19
CA ALA A 151 11.61 -9.75 12.82
C ALA A 151 12.56 -8.95 11.92
N VAL A 152 12.56 -7.61 12.03
CA VAL A 152 13.47 -6.74 11.26
C VAL A 152 14.92 -6.93 11.70
N ILE A 153 15.20 -7.03 13.00
CA ILE A 153 16.56 -7.28 13.50
C ILE A 153 17.09 -8.62 12.96
N VAL A 154 16.29 -9.69 13.03
CA VAL A 154 16.69 -11.00 12.49
C VAL A 154 16.95 -10.91 10.98
N ALA A 155 16.06 -10.25 10.22
CA ALA A 155 16.24 -10.07 8.79
C ALA A 155 17.54 -9.33 8.44
N ILE A 156 17.87 -8.26 9.16
CA ILE A 156 19.10 -7.49 8.94
C ILE A 156 20.33 -8.33 9.25
N ILE A 157 20.33 -9.06 10.36
CA ILE A 157 21.44 -9.94 10.73
C ILE A 157 21.66 -11.01 9.66
N MET A 158 20.61 -11.68 9.20
CA MET A 158 20.70 -12.69 8.16
C MET A 158 21.13 -12.10 6.80
N ALA A 159 20.63 -10.92 6.44
CA ALA A 159 21.03 -10.24 5.21
C ALA A 159 22.53 -9.85 5.25
N TYR A 160 23.01 -9.37 6.40
CA TYR A 160 24.44 -9.07 6.60
C TYR A 160 25.33 -10.31 6.48
N GLN A 161 24.83 -11.48 6.88
CA GLN A 161 25.50 -12.78 6.73
C GLN A 161 25.39 -13.38 5.30
N GLY A 162 24.71 -12.70 4.37
CA GLY A 162 24.62 -13.12 2.97
C GLY A 162 23.53 -14.16 2.67
N PHE A 163 22.54 -14.35 3.55
CA PHE A 163 21.44 -15.30 3.31
C PHE A 163 20.46 -14.88 2.21
N GLY A 164 20.62 -13.72 1.59
CA GLY A 164 19.80 -13.25 0.47
C GLY A 164 18.30 -13.26 0.78
N VAL A 165 17.50 -13.86 -0.11
CA VAL A 165 16.03 -13.95 0.02
C VAL A 165 15.56 -14.59 1.32
N TYR A 166 16.35 -15.51 1.88
CA TYR A 166 15.99 -16.19 3.13
C TYR A 166 15.94 -15.23 4.32
N SER A 167 16.60 -14.09 4.26
CA SER A 167 16.47 -13.01 5.24
C SER A 167 15.05 -12.43 5.28
N LEU A 168 14.44 -12.23 4.10
CA LEU A 168 13.05 -11.76 3.98
C LEU A 168 12.05 -12.85 4.38
N VAL A 169 12.34 -14.11 4.06
CA VAL A 169 11.56 -15.26 4.51
C VAL A 169 11.59 -15.36 6.04
N ALA A 170 12.77 -15.30 6.63
CA ALA A 170 12.95 -15.32 8.09
C ALA A 170 12.21 -14.16 8.77
N GLN A 171 12.21 -12.97 8.16
CA GLN A 171 11.44 -11.83 8.68
C GLN A 171 9.96 -12.19 8.82
N ILE A 172 9.33 -12.78 7.81
CA ILE A 172 7.91 -13.15 7.83
C ILE A 172 7.66 -14.27 8.84
N LEU A 173 8.53 -15.28 8.89
CA LEU A 173 8.39 -16.40 9.83
C LEU A 173 8.55 -15.94 11.28
N VAL A 174 9.56 -15.15 11.58
CA VAL A 174 9.80 -14.60 12.93
C VAL A 174 8.67 -13.68 13.34
N LEU A 175 8.19 -12.81 12.45
CA LEU A 175 7.03 -11.96 12.69
C LEU A 175 5.80 -12.80 13.06
N SER A 176 5.50 -13.83 12.27
CA SER A 176 4.35 -14.72 12.50
C SER A 176 4.51 -15.52 13.79
N LEU A 177 5.69 -16.06 14.06
CA LEU A 177 5.97 -16.84 15.26
C LEU A 177 5.88 -15.99 16.53
N MET A 178 6.61 -14.85 16.56
CA MET A 178 6.64 -13.95 17.72
C MET A 178 5.26 -13.35 18.01
N SER A 179 4.54 -12.94 16.96
CA SER A 179 3.17 -12.46 17.11
C SER A 179 2.24 -13.55 17.67
N SER A 180 2.32 -14.77 17.12
CA SER A 180 1.50 -15.89 17.58
C SER A 180 1.79 -16.23 19.05
N VAL A 181 3.05 -16.39 19.42
CA VAL A 181 3.43 -16.70 20.82
C VAL A 181 2.94 -15.62 21.78
N GLN A 182 3.17 -14.34 21.44
CA GLN A 182 2.75 -13.23 22.32
C GLN A 182 1.22 -13.12 22.42
N LEU A 183 0.47 -13.35 21.33
CA LEU A 183 -0.99 -13.36 21.36
C LEU A 183 -1.56 -14.51 22.20
N TRP A 184 -0.96 -15.70 22.12
CA TRP A 184 -1.31 -16.83 22.96
C TRP A 184 -1.04 -16.53 24.45
N LEU A 185 0.07 -15.90 24.78
CA LEU A 185 0.39 -15.52 26.17
C LEU A 185 -0.50 -14.38 26.69
N ALA A 186 -0.91 -13.45 25.82
CA ALA A 186 -1.72 -12.29 26.19
C ALA A 186 -3.23 -12.65 26.39
N SER A 187 -3.72 -13.65 25.69
CA SER A 187 -5.09 -14.14 25.79
C SER A 187 -5.23 -15.21 26.89
N LYS A 188 -6.33 -15.15 27.64
CA LYS A 188 -6.66 -16.18 28.66
C LYS A 188 -7.37 -17.39 28.09
N TRP A 189 -7.99 -17.25 26.93
CA TRP A 189 -8.73 -18.33 26.28
C TRP A 189 -7.75 -19.39 25.74
N ARG A 190 -8.18 -20.67 25.77
CA ARG A 190 -7.42 -21.79 25.19
C ARG A 190 -8.35 -22.67 24.38
N PRO A 191 -7.88 -23.20 23.24
CA PRO A 191 -8.67 -24.12 22.43
C PRO A 191 -8.90 -25.44 23.15
N SER A 192 -10.08 -26.00 22.95
CA SER A 192 -10.44 -27.34 23.40
C SER A 192 -10.54 -28.28 22.21
N PHE A 193 -10.20 -29.56 22.44
CA PHE A 193 -10.35 -30.61 21.44
C PHE A 193 -11.79 -31.16 21.38
N ASN A 194 -12.65 -30.81 22.36
CA ASN A 194 -14.06 -31.18 22.33
C ASN A 194 -14.83 -30.28 21.34
N ASN A 195 -15.67 -30.86 20.48
CA ASN A 195 -16.46 -30.16 19.48
C ASN A 195 -15.62 -29.27 18.50
N MET A 196 -14.57 -29.86 17.95
CA MET A 196 -13.67 -29.14 16.99
C MET A 196 -14.42 -28.56 15.79
N ILE A 197 -15.44 -29.25 15.26
CA ILE A 197 -16.18 -28.88 14.06
C ILE A 197 -17.68 -28.82 14.38
N ASN A 198 -18.19 -27.62 14.59
CA ASN A 198 -19.62 -27.39 14.63
C ASN A 198 -20.14 -26.99 13.26
N THR A 199 -20.66 -27.95 12.49
CA THR A 199 -21.11 -27.76 11.11
C THR A 199 -22.21 -26.71 10.95
N LYS A 200 -23.06 -26.49 11.99
CA LYS A 200 -24.11 -25.46 11.96
C LYS A 200 -23.52 -24.04 12.00
N GLU A 201 -22.51 -23.81 12.83
CA GLU A 201 -21.80 -22.53 12.94
C GLU A 201 -21.00 -22.21 11.65
N ILE A 202 -20.36 -23.23 11.08
CA ILE A 202 -19.54 -23.10 9.87
C ILE A 202 -20.39 -22.78 8.63
N LYS A 203 -21.56 -23.44 8.46
CA LYS A 203 -22.49 -23.16 7.34
C LYS A 203 -22.97 -21.71 7.32
N GLY A 204 -23.21 -21.11 8.49
CA GLY A 204 -23.59 -19.70 8.60
C GLY A 204 -22.50 -18.71 8.20
N LEU A 205 -21.23 -19.11 8.30
CA LEU A 205 -20.08 -18.28 7.93
C LEU A 205 -19.75 -18.37 6.42
N ILE A 206 -19.90 -19.54 5.82
CA ILE A 206 -19.51 -19.80 4.42
C ILE A 206 -20.55 -19.25 3.42
N GLY A 207 -21.83 -19.20 3.77
CA GLY A 207 -22.91 -18.86 2.84
C GLY A 207 -22.84 -17.44 2.23
N PHE A 208 -22.15 -16.50 2.88
CA PHE A 208 -21.97 -15.12 2.42
C PHE A 208 -20.74 -14.94 1.50
N SER A 209 -19.83 -15.89 1.48
CA SER A 209 -18.45 -15.67 0.97
C SER A 209 -18.24 -15.99 -0.51
N GLY A 210 -19.07 -16.78 -1.19
CA GLY A 210 -18.76 -17.32 -2.52
C GLY A 210 -18.59 -16.25 -3.61
N ASN A 211 -19.58 -15.37 -3.77
CA ASN A 211 -19.53 -14.30 -4.79
C ASN A 211 -18.45 -13.25 -4.49
N LEU A 212 -18.25 -12.94 -3.20
CA LEU A 212 -17.22 -12.03 -2.74
C LEU A 212 -15.80 -12.61 -3.01
N THR A 213 -15.63 -13.90 -2.80
CA THR A 213 -14.36 -14.60 -3.07
C THR A 213 -14.02 -14.58 -4.55
N LEU A 214 -14.97 -14.84 -5.45
CA LEU A 214 -14.75 -14.79 -6.89
C LEU A 214 -14.40 -13.37 -7.36
N PHE A 215 -15.09 -12.36 -6.86
CA PHE A 215 -14.77 -10.95 -7.13
C PHE A 215 -13.36 -10.60 -6.66
N ASN A 216 -13.01 -10.99 -5.45
CA ASN A 216 -11.67 -10.76 -4.89
C ASN A 216 -10.59 -11.50 -5.67
N PHE A 217 -10.87 -12.70 -6.17
CA PHE A 217 -9.98 -13.49 -7.03
C PHE A 217 -9.65 -12.72 -8.31
N ILE A 218 -10.66 -12.30 -9.07
CA ILE A 218 -10.47 -11.56 -10.33
C ILE A 218 -9.71 -10.25 -10.08
N ASN A 219 -10.09 -9.53 -9.03
CA ASN A 219 -9.45 -8.27 -8.66
C ASN A 219 -7.99 -8.47 -8.25
N TYR A 220 -7.68 -9.55 -7.54
CA TYR A 220 -6.32 -9.87 -7.14
C TYR A 220 -5.41 -10.12 -8.35
N PHE A 221 -5.82 -10.98 -9.28
CA PHE A 221 -5.04 -11.27 -10.48
C PHE A 221 -4.87 -10.05 -11.37
N SER A 222 -5.92 -9.24 -11.54
CA SER A 222 -5.84 -8.00 -12.28
C SER A 222 -4.82 -7.01 -11.68
N ARG A 223 -4.78 -6.89 -10.35
CA ARG A 223 -3.89 -5.94 -9.64
C ARG A 223 -2.45 -6.41 -9.48
N ASN A 224 -2.18 -7.70 -9.64
CA ASN A 224 -0.84 -8.28 -9.54
C ASN A 224 -0.36 -8.84 -10.88
N ALA A 225 -1.09 -8.57 -11.97
CA ALA A 225 -0.75 -9.02 -13.31
C ALA A 225 0.62 -8.51 -13.77
N ASP A 226 0.99 -7.27 -13.37
CA ASP A 226 2.30 -6.69 -13.60
C ASP A 226 3.42 -7.56 -13.04
N SER A 227 3.36 -7.87 -11.77
CA SER A 227 4.37 -8.67 -11.06
C SER A 227 4.45 -10.10 -11.59
N MET A 228 3.30 -10.69 -11.94
CA MET A 228 3.23 -12.03 -12.53
C MET A 228 3.88 -12.04 -13.91
N MET A 229 3.58 -11.04 -14.75
CA MET A 229 4.11 -10.99 -16.12
C MET A 229 5.61 -10.67 -16.14
N ILE A 230 6.06 -9.70 -15.35
CA ILE A 230 7.48 -9.40 -15.22
C ILE A 230 8.23 -10.64 -14.68
N GLY A 231 7.69 -11.31 -13.66
CA GLY A 231 8.30 -12.48 -13.06
C GLY A 231 8.40 -13.68 -14.01
N HIS A 232 7.40 -13.87 -14.89
CA HIS A 232 7.38 -14.97 -15.84
C HIS A 232 8.23 -14.69 -17.11
N TYR A 233 8.11 -13.50 -17.70
CA TYR A 233 8.68 -13.18 -19.02
C TYR A 233 10.01 -12.44 -18.98
N MET A 234 10.37 -11.82 -17.86
CA MET A 234 11.60 -11.06 -17.73
C MET A 234 12.57 -11.76 -16.77
N SER A 235 12.99 -11.09 -15.69
CA SER A 235 13.90 -11.71 -14.70
C SER A 235 13.55 -11.31 -13.28
N ALA A 236 14.03 -12.10 -12.30
CA ALA A 236 13.88 -11.76 -10.89
C ALA A 236 14.51 -10.39 -10.55
N ALA A 237 15.64 -10.02 -11.16
CA ALA A 237 16.28 -8.73 -10.95
C ALA A 237 15.41 -7.56 -11.43
N ILE A 238 14.78 -7.70 -12.60
CA ILE A 238 13.84 -6.69 -13.14
C ILE A 238 12.61 -6.57 -12.24
N LEU A 239 12.03 -7.69 -11.81
CA LEU A 239 10.89 -7.69 -10.90
C LEU A 239 11.26 -7.07 -9.55
N GLY A 240 12.47 -7.32 -9.05
CA GLY A 240 12.95 -6.70 -7.82
C GLY A 240 13.06 -5.17 -7.94
N ALA A 241 13.65 -4.68 -9.02
CA ALA A 241 13.76 -3.25 -9.31
C ALA A 241 12.38 -2.59 -9.46
N TYR A 242 11.46 -3.25 -10.18
CA TYR A 242 10.08 -2.80 -10.34
C TYR A 242 9.33 -2.76 -9.00
N SER A 243 9.43 -3.83 -8.20
CA SER A 243 8.76 -3.92 -6.90
C SER A 243 9.23 -2.85 -5.93
N LEU A 244 10.53 -2.53 -5.92
CA LEU A 244 11.06 -1.44 -5.10
C LEU A 244 10.55 -0.08 -5.60
N ALA A 245 10.60 0.19 -6.90
CA ALA A 245 10.07 1.42 -7.49
C ALA A 245 8.56 1.60 -7.17
N TYR A 246 7.79 0.54 -7.30
CA TYR A 246 6.36 0.54 -7.00
C TYR A 246 6.07 0.82 -5.52
N ARG A 247 6.87 0.25 -4.60
CA ARG A 247 6.77 0.55 -3.15
C ARG A 247 7.11 2.00 -2.84
N ILE A 248 8.15 2.55 -3.46
CA ILE A 248 8.53 3.97 -3.29
C ILE A 248 7.39 4.88 -3.75
N MET A 249 6.77 4.60 -4.91
CA MET A 249 5.62 5.34 -5.41
C MET A 249 4.40 5.22 -4.48
N LEU A 250 4.08 4.00 -4.03
CA LEU A 250 2.88 3.74 -3.23
C LEU A 250 2.94 4.33 -1.81
N PHE A 251 4.13 4.45 -1.22
CA PHE A 251 4.27 4.85 0.18
C PHE A 251 3.59 6.19 0.50
N PRO A 252 3.90 7.31 -0.18
CA PRO A 252 3.22 8.58 0.07
C PRO A 252 1.77 8.57 -0.41
N LEU A 253 1.48 7.84 -1.48
CA LEU A 253 0.15 7.71 -2.04
C LEU A 253 -0.83 7.10 -1.02
N GLN A 254 -0.50 5.94 -0.47
CA GLN A 254 -1.35 5.24 0.50
C GLN A 254 -1.54 6.06 1.78
N SER A 255 -0.52 6.76 2.25
CA SER A 255 -0.61 7.60 3.44
C SER A 255 -1.66 8.71 3.28
N MET A 256 -1.73 9.35 2.11
CA MET A 256 -2.68 10.43 1.85
C MET A 256 -4.08 9.91 1.49
N THR A 257 -4.17 8.91 0.62
CA THR A 257 -5.46 8.44 0.08
C THR A 257 -6.25 7.62 1.09
N THR A 258 -5.61 6.85 1.98
CA THR A 258 -6.31 6.09 3.01
C THR A 258 -7.04 7.00 4.00
N VAL A 259 -6.40 8.09 4.43
CA VAL A 259 -7.02 9.07 5.33
C VAL A 259 -8.16 9.78 4.62
N ALA A 260 -7.93 10.23 3.39
CA ALA A 260 -8.94 10.91 2.59
C ALA A 260 -10.17 10.03 2.33
N SER A 261 -10.01 8.80 1.90
CA SER A 261 -11.11 7.89 1.57
C SER A 261 -11.96 7.53 2.79
N ARG A 262 -11.33 7.33 3.96
CA ARG A 262 -12.07 7.05 5.22
C ARG A 262 -12.95 8.22 5.66
N ALA A 263 -12.49 9.45 5.46
CA ALA A 263 -13.25 10.64 5.82
C ALA A 263 -14.28 11.01 4.74
N LEU A 264 -13.94 10.81 3.46
CA LEU A 264 -14.71 11.26 2.32
C LEU A 264 -16.07 10.56 2.21
N PHE A 265 -16.09 9.23 2.31
CA PHE A 265 -17.32 8.45 2.14
C PHE A 265 -18.46 8.87 3.10
N PRO A 266 -18.27 8.95 4.44
CA PRO A 266 -19.32 9.37 5.34
C PRO A 266 -19.81 10.79 5.09
N ILE A 267 -18.89 11.72 4.77
CA ILE A 267 -19.23 13.13 4.50
C ILE A 267 -20.08 13.24 3.23
N LEU A 268 -19.69 12.52 2.17
CA LEU A 268 -20.44 12.54 0.91
C LEU A 268 -21.81 11.89 1.05
N SER A 269 -21.91 10.78 1.80
CA SER A 269 -23.18 10.07 2.02
C SER A 269 -24.19 10.90 2.77
N GLN A 270 -23.76 11.75 3.73
CA GLN A 270 -24.65 12.67 4.44
C GLN A 270 -25.22 13.77 3.53
N HIS A 271 -24.58 14.06 2.39
CA HIS A 271 -24.97 15.13 1.48
C HIS A 271 -25.27 14.60 0.06
N GLN A 272 -25.58 13.30 -0.08
CA GLN A 272 -25.74 12.64 -1.39
C GLN A 272 -26.75 13.32 -2.30
N ASP A 273 -27.79 13.99 -1.75
CA ASP A 273 -28.84 14.66 -2.50
C ASP A 273 -28.44 16.06 -2.99
N ASN A 274 -27.36 16.63 -2.44
CA ASN A 274 -26.84 17.95 -2.83
C ASN A 274 -25.57 17.81 -3.66
N SER A 275 -25.75 17.75 -4.98
CA SER A 275 -24.63 17.56 -5.94
C SER A 275 -23.58 18.67 -5.88
N ASP A 276 -23.96 19.93 -5.60
CA ASP A 276 -23.02 21.04 -5.50
C ASP A 276 -22.10 20.89 -4.28
N LYS A 277 -22.68 20.47 -3.15
CA LYS A 277 -21.90 20.23 -1.91
C LYS A 277 -20.98 19.02 -2.05
N VAL A 278 -21.46 17.95 -2.67
CA VAL A 278 -20.65 16.76 -2.99
C VAL A 278 -19.50 17.15 -3.92
N ARG A 279 -19.77 17.91 -4.99
CA ARG A 279 -18.75 18.39 -5.94
C ARG A 279 -17.71 19.26 -5.25
N ALA A 280 -18.13 20.27 -4.48
CA ALA A 280 -17.21 21.14 -3.78
C ALA A 280 -16.31 20.36 -2.78
N THR A 281 -16.90 19.44 -2.03
CA THR A 281 -16.15 18.58 -1.09
C THR A 281 -15.15 17.71 -1.81
N TYR A 282 -15.55 17.02 -2.89
CA TYR A 282 -14.67 16.17 -3.69
C TYR A 282 -13.50 16.96 -4.29
N LEU A 283 -13.77 18.10 -4.93
CA LEU A 283 -12.74 18.95 -5.51
C LEU A 283 -11.74 19.46 -4.47
N ASN A 284 -12.21 19.78 -3.26
CA ASN A 284 -11.31 20.18 -2.17
C ASN A 284 -10.42 19.02 -1.70
N VAL A 285 -10.93 17.78 -1.61
CA VAL A 285 -10.14 16.61 -1.26
C VAL A 285 -9.10 16.31 -2.32
N VAL A 286 -9.48 16.33 -3.61
CA VAL A 286 -8.53 16.16 -4.72
C VAL A 286 -7.45 17.23 -4.69
N TYR A 287 -7.82 18.49 -4.44
CA TYR A 287 -6.87 19.60 -4.29
C TYR A 287 -5.85 19.33 -3.18
N VAL A 288 -6.31 18.94 -1.98
CA VAL A 288 -5.41 18.66 -0.84
C VAL A 288 -4.48 17.48 -1.11
N ILE A 289 -4.98 16.41 -1.75
CA ILE A 289 -4.14 15.26 -2.12
C ILE A 289 -3.07 15.69 -3.12
N LEU A 290 -3.46 16.39 -4.19
CA LEU A 290 -2.53 16.82 -5.22
C LEU A 290 -1.54 17.87 -4.72
N LEU A 291 -1.93 18.71 -3.75
CA LEU A 291 -1.05 19.69 -3.10
C LEU A 291 0.24 19.02 -2.54
N VAL A 292 0.13 17.78 -2.09
CA VAL A 292 1.26 17.02 -1.52
C VAL A 292 1.84 16.02 -2.51
N VAL A 293 0.97 15.22 -3.16
CA VAL A 293 1.42 14.11 -4.01
C VAL A 293 2.09 14.63 -5.29
N PHE A 294 1.58 15.71 -5.88
CA PHE A 294 2.11 16.20 -7.16
C PHE A 294 3.57 16.66 -7.05
N PRO A 295 3.94 17.59 -6.15
CA PRO A 295 5.34 18.02 -6.01
C PRO A 295 6.24 16.89 -5.53
N LEU A 296 5.77 16.01 -4.64
CA LEU A 296 6.55 14.89 -4.13
C LEU A 296 6.90 13.89 -5.23
N MET A 297 5.93 13.49 -6.05
CA MET A 297 6.15 12.58 -7.18
C MET A 297 7.00 13.21 -8.27
N THR A 298 6.78 14.48 -8.58
CA THR A 298 7.62 15.19 -9.56
C THR A 298 9.05 15.35 -9.03
N GLY A 299 9.24 15.72 -7.77
CA GLY A 299 10.54 15.78 -7.13
C GLY A 299 11.25 14.43 -7.17
N LEU A 300 10.53 13.35 -6.87
CA LEU A 300 11.05 11.98 -6.96
C LEU A 300 11.47 11.63 -8.40
N ALA A 301 10.67 11.99 -9.42
CA ALA A 301 11.01 11.75 -10.82
C ALA A 301 12.26 12.52 -11.26
N VAL A 302 12.43 13.77 -10.80
CA VAL A 302 13.60 14.60 -11.14
C VAL A 302 14.85 14.12 -10.41
N LEU A 303 14.73 13.78 -9.13
CA LEU A 303 15.85 13.36 -8.28
C LEU A 303 16.02 11.83 -8.21
N ARG A 304 15.37 11.07 -9.10
CA ARG A 304 15.32 9.59 -9.05
C ARG A 304 16.70 8.93 -8.99
N GLU A 305 17.67 9.43 -9.77
CA GLU A 305 19.01 8.84 -9.84
C GLU A 305 19.79 9.04 -8.54
N PRO A 306 20.06 10.29 -8.09
CA PRO A 306 20.77 10.51 -6.83
C PRO A 306 20.00 9.94 -5.63
N PHE A 307 18.67 10.01 -5.63
CA PHE A 307 17.86 9.43 -4.57
C PHE A 307 18.05 7.92 -4.47
N VAL A 308 17.90 7.17 -5.58
CA VAL A 308 18.03 5.71 -5.56
C VAL A 308 19.45 5.28 -5.23
N GLN A 309 20.47 5.91 -5.83
CA GLN A 309 21.87 5.58 -5.56
C GLN A 309 22.28 5.84 -4.12
N LEU A 310 21.92 6.98 -3.57
CA LEU A 310 22.27 7.34 -2.19
C LEU A 310 21.47 6.55 -1.16
N VAL A 311 20.17 6.31 -1.38
CA VAL A 311 19.32 5.64 -0.37
C VAL A 311 19.47 4.12 -0.45
N PHE A 312 19.45 3.53 -1.65
CA PHE A 312 19.39 2.08 -1.83
C PHE A 312 20.68 1.47 -2.37
N GLY A 313 21.52 2.26 -3.04
CA GLY A 313 22.80 1.83 -3.62
C GLY A 313 22.77 1.73 -5.15
N ALA A 314 23.97 1.70 -5.76
CA ALA A 314 24.14 1.72 -7.23
C ALA A 314 23.53 0.48 -7.92
N GLN A 315 23.41 -0.65 -7.23
CA GLN A 315 22.77 -1.87 -7.74
C GLN A 315 21.30 -1.69 -8.14
N TRP A 316 20.65 -0.62 -7.67
CA TRP A 316 19.26 -0.29 -7.94
C TRP A 316 19.06 0.74 -9.07
N SER A 317 20.06 0.95 -9.91
CA SER A 317 19.99 1.96 -11.01
C SER A 317 18.75 1.77 -11.92
N MET A 318 18.36 0.52 -12.21
CA MET A 318 17.14 0.22 -12.95
C MET A 318 15.86 0.72 -12.25
N THR A 319 15.82 0.74 -10.91
CA THR A 319 14.72 1.31 -10.14
C THR A 319 14.55 2.80 -10.43
N ALA A 320 15.65 3.53 -10.60
CA ALA A 320 15.60 4.95 -10.97
C ALA A 320 14.98 5.15 -12.37
N ALA A 321 15.33 4.32 -13.35
CA ALA A 321 14.71 4.38 -14.68
C ALA A 321 13.19 4.11 -14.62
N ILE A 322 12.78 3.09 -13.88
CA ILE A 322 11.37 2.73 -13.68
C ILE A 322 10.58 3.86 -13.00
N LEU A 323 11.17 4.54 -12.02
CA LEU A 323 10.53 5.66 -11.30
C LEU A 323 10.19 6.84 -12.20
N LEU A 324 10.88 7.02 -13.34
CA LEU A 324 10.56 8.07 -14.31
C LEU A 324 9.08 8.00 -14.76
N TRP A 325 8.56 6.81 -14.96
CA TRP A 325 7.19 6.57 -15.42
C TRP A 325 6.23 6.24 -14.27
N LEU A 326 6.70 5.57 -13.22
CA LEU A 326 5.85 5.24 -12.10
C LEU A 326 5.50 6.46 -11.24
N ALA A 327 6.39 7.42 -11.07
CA ALA A 327 6.09 8.60 -10.27
C ALA A 327 4.91 9.44 -10.85
N PRO A 328 4.88 9.81 -12.14
CA PRO A 328 3.69 10.45 -12.71
C PRO A 328 2.45 9.54 -12.72
N THR A 329 2.61 8.22 -12.86
CA THR A 329 1.49 7.26 -12.66
C THR A 329 0.90 7.39 -11.26
N GLY A 330 1.72 7.56 -10.24
CA GLY A 330 1.29 7.76 -8.86
C GLY A 330 0.40 8.99 -8.68
N ILE A 331 0.65 10.08 -9.40
CA ILE A 331 -0.21 11.29 -9.36
C ILE A 331 -1.62 10.96 -9.87
N ILE A 332 -1.71 10.23 -10.98
CA ILE A 332 -3.00 9.82 -11.58
C ILE A 332 -3.74 8.88 -10.62
N GLN A 333 -3.05 7.89 -10.08
CA GLN A 333 -3.62 6.92 -9.15
C GLN A 333 -4.10 7.57 -7.84
N ALA A 334 -3.44 8.63 -7.36
CA ALA A 334 -3.88 9.37 -6.18
C ALA A 334 -5.28 9.95 -6.37
N VAL A 335 -5.56 10.51 -7.55
CA VAL A 335 -6.91 11.03 -7.88
C VAL A 335 -7.88 9.88 -8.05
N LEU A 336 -7.55 8.86 -8.85
CA LEU A 336 -8.43 7.73 -9.14
C LEU A 336 -8.82 6.94 -7.87
N SER A 337 -7.94 6.83 -6.89
CA SER A 337 -8.21 6.11 -5.64
C SER A 337 -9.36 6.70 -4.81
N THR A 338 -9.68 7.98 -4.99
CA THR A 338 -10.76 8.67 -4.27
C THR A 338 -12.12 8.54 -4.93
N THR A 339 -12.15 8.17 -6.21
CA THR A 339 -13.38 8.13 -7.02
C THR A 339 -14.39 7.10 -6.53
N GLY A 340 -13.90 5.96 -6.02
CA GLY A 340 -14.73 4.90 -5.44
C GLY A 340 -15.64 5.39 -4.33
N SER A 341 -15.17 6.30 -3.46
CA SER A 341 -15.96 6.88 -2.38
C SER A 341 -17.15 7.71 -2.89
N VAL A 342 -16.98 8.40 -4.04
CA VAL A 342 -18.05 9.19 -4.65
C VAL A 342 -19.12 8.28 -5.28
N PHE A 343 -18.70 7.28 -6.07
CA PHE A 343 -19.63 6.33 -6.68
C PHE A 343 -20.44 5.56 -5.63
N MET A 344 -19.79 5.12 -4.55
CA MET A 344 -20.46 4.45 -3.43
C MET A 344 -21.43 5.38 -2.70
N ALA A 345 -21.05 6.63 -2.43
CA ALA A 345 -21.92 7.60 -1.76
C ALA A 345 -23.15 7.98 -2.61
N LYS A 346 -23.03 7.96 -3.94
CA LYS A 346 -24.14 8.17 -4.88
C LYS A 346 -24.92 6.88 -5.19
N GLY A 347 -24.58 5.73 -4.57
CA GLY A 347 -25.23 4.45 -4.81
C GLY A 347 -24.98 3.85 -6.21
N ARG A 348 -23.95 4.34 -6.93
CA ARG A 348 -23.66 3.94 -8.32
C ARG A 348 -22.48 2.97 -8.39
N THR A 349 -22.57 1.89 -7.65
CA THR A 349 -21.59 0.80 -7.67
C THR A 349 -21.56 0.05 -9.01
N ASP A 350 -22.65 0.11 -9.77
CA ASP A 350 -22.74 -0.39 -11.16
C ASP A 350 -21.73 0.31 -12.09
N ILE A 351 -21.64 1.63 -11.99
CA ILE A 351 -20.68 2.43 -12.76
C ILE A 351 -19.25 2.16 -12.29
N LEU A 352 -19.04 2.13 -10.98
CA LEU A 352 -17.73 1.82 -10.40
C LEU A 352 -17.20 0.47 -10.90
N MET A 353 -18.05 -0.56 -10.96
CA MET A 353 -17.69 -1.88 -11.46
C MET A 353 -17.30 -1.82 -12.94
N ARG A 354 -18.12 -1.17 -13.80
CA ARG A 354 -17.84 -1.07 -15.24
C ARG A 354 -16.53 -0.33 -15.52
N LEU A 355 -16.29 0.78 -14.82
CA LEU A 355 -15.04 1.54 -14.94
C LEU A 355 -13.84 0.76 -14.37
N GLY A 356 -14.03 -0.03 -13.33
CA GLY A 356 -13.03 -0.94 -12.81
C GLY A 356 -12.62 -2.01 -13.82
N ILE A 357 -13.60 -2.61 -14.52
CA ILE A 357 -13.34 -3.58 -15.60
C ILE A 357 -12.59 -2.92 -16.76
N LEU A 358 -13.02 -1.72 -17.19
CA LEU A 358 -12.32 -0.98 -18.24
C LEU A 358 -10.86 -0.71 -17.85
N GLY A 359 -10.64 -0.23 -16.62
CA GLY A 359 -9.28 -0.01 -16.10
C GLY A 359 -8.43 -1.27 -16.07
N ALA A 360 -9.02 -2.40 -15.64
CA ALA A 360 -8.34 -3.69 -15.64
C ALA A 360 -7.95 -4.14 -17.06
N ILE A 361 -8.85 -4.01 -18.03
CA ILE A 361 -8.58 -4.36 -19.44
C ILE A 361 -7.45 -3.48 -20.00
N LEU A 362 -7.48 -2.18 -19.75
CA LEU A 362 -6.45 -1.26 -20.23
C LEU A 362 -5.08 -1.56 -19.60
N GLN A 363 -5.03 -1.83 -18.29
CA GLN A 363 -3.78 -2.11 -17.58
C GLN A 363 -3.21 -3.48 -17.97
N VAL A 364 -4.03 -4.53 -17.95
CA VAL A 364 -3.59 -5.88 -18.34
C VAL A 364 -3.20 -5.90 -19.83
N GLY A 365 -3.94 -5.21 -20.71
CA GLY A 365 -3.59 -5.04 -22.10
C GLY A 365 -2.23 -4.37 -22.31
N ALA A 366 -1.97 -3.28 -21.54
CA ALA A 366 -0.67 -2.61 -21.54
C ALA A 366 0.46 -3.53 -21.09
N PHE A 367 0.22 -4.38 -20.08
CA PHE A 367 1.20 -5.35 -19.59
C PHE A 367 1.47 -6.45 -20.62
N ILE A 368 0.44 -7.01 -21.28
CA ILE A 368 0.60 -8.05 -22.32
C ILE A 368 1.41 -7.52 -23.51
N ILE A 369 1.22 -6.26 -23.86
CA ILE A 369 2.00 -5.65 -24.94
C ILE A 369 3.40 -5.33 -24.46
N GLY A 370 3.52 -4.67 -23.31
CA GLY A 370 4.79 -4.15 -22.78
C GLY A 370 5.80 -5.24 -22.42
N VAL A 371 5.32 -6.41 -21.95
CA VAL A 371 6.20 -7.51 -21.54
C VAL A 371 7.00 -8.12 -22.71
N ARG A 372 6.57 -7.89 -23.95
CA ARG A 372 7.26 -8.33 -25.17
C ARG A 372 8.48 -7.47 -25.53
N PHE A 373 8.64 -6.36 -24.85
CA PHE A 373 9.73 -5.41 -25.05
C PHE A 373 10.60 -5.37 -23.79
N ASP A 374 11.08 -4.22 -23.44
CA ASP A 374 11.86 -3.97 -22.23
C ASP A 374 11.01 -3.41 -21.07
N ILE A 375 11.61 -3.31 -19.90
CA ILE A 375 10.93 -2.80 -18.69
C ILE A 375 10.56 -1.32 -18.83
N ASP A 376 11.33 -0.51 -19.55
CA ASP A 376 11.02 0.91 -19.77
C ASP A 376 9.73 1.05 -20.59
N THR A 377 9.62 0.30 -21.69
CA THR A 377 8.40 0.24 -22.52
C THR A 377 7.22 -0.30 -21.72
N PHE A 378 7.43 -1.30 -20.87
CA PHE A 378 6.40 -1.88 -20.01
C PHE A 378 5.79 -0.81 -19.08
N VAL A 379 6.62 -0.08 -18.33
CA VAL A 379 6.12 0.95 -17.40
C VAL A 379 5.59 2.19 -18.10
N LYS A 380 6.11 2.52 -19.29
CA LYS A 380 5.59 3.58 -20.15
C LYS A 380 4.19 3.28 -20.64
N LEU A 381 3.94 2.05 -21.11
CA LEU A 381 2.59 1.63 -21.51
C LEU A 381 1.63 1.59 -20.33
N TYR A 382 2.11 1.19 -19.14
CA TYR A 382 1.32 1.27 -17.92
C TYR A 382 0.92 2.70 -17.58
N PHE A 383 1.85 3.66 -17.67
CA PHE A 383 1.55 5.08 -17.52
C PHE A 383 0.48 5.53 -18.53
N ILE A 384 0.65 5.22 -19.83
CA ILE A 384 -0.31 5.57 -20.88
C ILE A 384 -1.68 4.98 -20.60
N ALA A 385 -1.77 3.71 -20.18
CA ALA A 385 -3.02 3.06 -19.80
C ALA A 385 -3.73 3.78 -18.65
N ASN A 386 -2.99 4.23 -17.63
CA ASN A 386 -3.53 5.02 -16.52
C ASN A 386 -4.02 6.39 -16.98
N VAL A 387 -3.30 7.07 -17.91
CA VAL A 387 -3.75 8.33 -18.53
C VAL A 387 -5.05 8.11 -19.30
N ILE A 388 -5.13 7.08 -20.15
CA ILE A 388 -6.35 6.77 -20.91
C ILE A 388 -7.52 6.47 -19.96
N ASN A 389 -7.29 5.69 -18.91
CA ASN A 389 -8.33 5.33 -17.93
C ASN A 389 -8.81 6.54 -17.10
N PHE A 390 -7.95 7.53 -16.88
CA PHE A 390 -8.29 8.73 -16.10
C PHE A 390 -9.48 9.50 -16.72
N PHE A 391 -9.50 9.67 -18.04
CA PHE A 391 -10.52 10.50 -18.68
C PHE A 391 -11.94 9.96 -18.51
N PRO A 392 -12.28 8.71 -18.89
CA PRO A 392 -13.65 8.20 -18.74
C PRO A 392 -14.07 8.18 -17.25
N VAL A 393 -13.18 7.83 -16.34
CA VAL A 393 -13.49 7.82 -14.90
C VAL A 393 -13.84 9.21 -14.41
N MET A 394 -13.03 10.23 -14.75
CA MET A 394 -13.25 11.60 -14.28
C MET A 394 -14.43 12.28 -14.98
N VAL A 395 -14.65 12.03 -16.27
CA VAL A 395 -15.80 12.59 -16.99
C VAL A 395 -17.11 12.06 -16.41
N ILE A 396 -17.22 10.75 -16.22
CA ILE A 396 -18.43 10.12 -15.69
C ILE A 396 -18.66 10.53 -14.22
N LEU A 397 -17.59 10.59 -13.42
CA LEU A 397 -17.68 11.03 -12.03
C LEU A 397 -18.17 12.48 -11.97
N MET A 398 -17.56 13.39 -12.72
CA MET A 398 -17.93 14.80 -12.70
C MET A 398 -19.36 15.00 -13.21
N TRP A 399 -19.79 14.28 -14.26
CA TRP A 399 -21.17 14.29 -14.70
C TRP A 399 -22.15 13.85 -13.58
N LEU A 400 -21.80 12.78 -12.86
CA LEU A 400 -22.63 12.23 -11.76
C LEU A 400 -22.84 13.24 -10.61
N ILE A 401 -21.87 14.12 -10.36
CA ILE A 401 -21.96 15.17 -9.31
C ILE A 401 -22.29 16.55 -9.85
N GLY A 402 -22.80 16.62 -11.09
CA GLY A 402 -23.27 17.88 -11.70
C GLY A 402 -22.16 18.87 -12.06
N GLY A 403 -20.97 18.37 -12.37
CA GLY A 403 -19.81 19.15 -12.79
C GLY A 403 -19.25 18.71 -14.13
N ALA A 404 -18.13 19.30 -14.53
CA ALA A 404 -17.39 18.98 -15.75
C ALA A 404 -15.90 18.79 -15.44
N LEU A 405 -15.17 18.12 -16.32
CA LEU A 405 -13.73 17.89 -16.18
C LEU A 405 -12.95 19.21 -16.02
N LYS A 406 -13.41 20.27 -16.67
CA LYS A 406 -12.85 21.61 -16.53
C LYS A 406 -12.82 22.12 -15.08
N ASP A 407 -13.80 21.74 -14.25
CA ASP A 407 -13.87 22.19 -12.85
C ASP A 407 -12.70 21.60 -12.04
N VAL A 408 -12.32 20.35 -12.33
CA VAL A 408 -11.12 19.73 -11.76
C VAL A 408 -9.87 20.49 -12.20
N LEU A 409 -9.73 20.73 -13.53
CA LEU A 409 -8.58 21.43 -14.08
C LEU A 409 -8.44 22.86 -13.48
N PHE A 410 -9.54 23.62 -13.44
CA PHE A 410 -9.54 24.97 -12.85
C PHE A 410 -9.28 24.98 -11.34
N LYS A 411 -9.63 23.90 -10.63
CA LYS A 411 -9.34 23.79 -9.20
C LYS A 411 -7.86 23.54 -8.93
N VAL A 412 -7.19 22.75 -9.77
CA VAL A 412 -5.86 22.19 -9.48
C VAL A 412 -4.73 22.77 -10.35
N TYR A 413 -4.97 23.52 -11.44
CA TYR A 413 -3.94 23.95 -12.43
C TYR A 413 -2.75 24.70 -11.83
N ARG A 414 -2.96 25.37 -10.70
CA ARG A 414 -1.92 26.12 -9.99
C ARG A 414 -0.87 25.20 -9.36
N ILE A 415 -1.24 23.98 -9.00
CA ILE A 415 -0.35 22.99 -8.42
C ILE A 415 0.67 22.51 -9.46
N PRO A 416 0.29 21.99 -10.64
CA PRO A 416 1.23 21.66 -11.70
C PRO A 416 2.16 22.82 -12.09
N LEU A 417 1.60 24.05 -12.20
CA LEU A 417 2.38 25.21 -12.56
C LEU A 417 3.49 25.51 -11.53
N SER A 418 3.15 25.51 -10.24
CA SER A 418 4.13 25.68 -9.17
C SER A 418 5.12 24.52 -9.11
N THR A 419 4.69 23.32 -9.45
CA THR A 419 5.55 22.13 -9.48
C THR A 419 6.52 22.16 -10.67
N ILE A 420 6.12 22.69 -11.82
CA ILE A 420 7.01 22.90 -12.97
C ILE A 420 8.13 23.92 -12.60
N ILE A 421 7.78 24.98 -11.90
CA ILE A 421 8.77 25.96 -11.38
C ILE A 421 9.75 25.27 -10.43
N MET A 422 9.23 24.45 -9.50
CA MET A 422 10.05 23.64 -8.59
C MET A 422 11.00 22.71 -9.36
N ALA A 423 10.46 21.94 -10.31
CA ALA A 423 11.26 21.00 -11.11
C ALA A 423 12.36 21.71 -11.92
N GLY A 424 12.02 22.81 -12.56
CA GLY A 424 13.00 23.65 -13.28
C GLY A 424 14.09 24.20 -12.36
N GLY A 425 13.72 24.70 -11.17
CA GLY A 425 14.68 25.18 -10.17
C GLY A 425 15.60 24.07 -9.66
N ILE A 426 15.06 22.87 -9.40
CA ILE A 426 15.86 21.70 -9.00
C ILE A 426 16.84 21.32 -10.14
N MET A 427 16.38 21.24 -11.39
CA MET A 427 17.23 20.90 -12.54
C MET A 427 18.36 21.91 -12.76
N LEU A 428 18.07 23.20 -12.63
CA LEU A 428 19.08 24.27 -12.73
C LEU A 428 20.10 24.18 -11.60
N LEU A 429 19.64 23.94 -10.36
CA LEU A 429 20.52 23.76 -9.21
C LEU A 429 21.42 22.53 -9.39
N CYS A 430 20.85 21.39 -9.80
CA CYS A 430 21.60 20.17 -10.09
C CYS A 430 22.64 20.36 -11.21
N LYS A 431 22.33 21.14 -12.27
CA LYS A 431 23.24 21.45 -13.33
C LYS A 431 24.44 22.25 -12.80
N ASN A 432 24.23 23.23 -11.95
CA ASN A 432 25.28 24.04 -11.36
C ASN A 432 26.13 23.22 -10.37
N ILE A 433 25.52 22.35 -9.57
CA ILE A 433 26.26 21.45 -8.67
C ILE A 433 27.09 20.44 -9.46
N LYS A 434 26.56 19.86 -10.57
CA LYS A 434 27.31 18.96 -11.47
C LYS A 434 28.56 19.61 -12.08
N GLN A 435 28.59 20.92 -12.19
CA GLN A 435 29.76 21.65 -12.68
C GLN A 435 30.88 21.75 -11.63
N TYR A 436 30.54 21.61 -10.34
CA TYR A 436 31.45 21.67 -9.19
C TYR A 436 31.74 20.32 -8.55
N ASN A 437 30.71 19.44 -8.39
CA ASN A 437 30.81 18.04 -7.95
C ASN A 437 29.43 17.37 -8.20
N HIS A 438 29.41 16.04 -8.41
CA HIS A 438 28.16 15.29 -8.50
C HIS A 438 27.39 15.35 -7.16
N ILE A 439 26.05 15.11 -7.19
CA ILE A 439 25.27 14.88 -5.94
C ILE A 439 25.66 13.49 -5.42
N ASP A 440 26.80 13.42 -4.73
CA ASP A 440 27.37 12.17 -4.23
C ASP A 440 27.12 11.98 -2.73
N ASN A 441 26.56 13.01 -2.08
CA ASN A 441 26.34 13.04 -0.64
C ASN A 441 24.86 13.21 -0.27
N PHE A 442 24.46 12.60 0.83
CA PHE A 442 23.11 12.78 1.41
C PHE A 442 22.79 14.24 1.73
N VAL A 443 23.81 15.02 2.13
CA VAL A 443 23.62 16.44 2.48
C VAL A 443 23.17 17.22 1.24
N ASP A 444 23.82 17.01 0.09
CA ASP A 444 23.46 17.68 -1.16
C ASP A 444 22.04 17.30 -1.61
N LEU A 445 21.70 16.01 -1.51
CA LEU A 445 20.34 15.54 -1.82
C LEU A 445 19.31 16.22 -0.93
N ILE A 446 19.56 16.33 0.38
CA ILE A 446 18.66 16.99 1.32
C ILE A 446 18.55 18.48 1.01
N VAL A 447 19.67 19.16 0.75
CA VAL A 447 19.69 20.58 0.38
C VAL A 447 18.87 20.84 -0.86
N VAL A 448 19.06 20.05 -1.91
CA VAL A 448 18.28 20.17 -3.17
C VAL A 448 16.80 19.87 -2.96
N ALA A 449 16.48 18.86 -2.16
CA ALA A 449 15.09 18.52 -1.84
C ALA A 449 14.40 19.64 -1.02
N VAL A 450 15.09 20.19 -0.02
CA VAL A 450 14.58 21.31 0.79
C VAL A 450 14.44 22.56 -0.08
N PHE A 451 15.42 22.89 -0.91
CA PHE A 451 15.33 23.99 -1.86
C PHE A 451 14.10 23.84 -2.78
N GLY A 452 13.89 22.64 -3.33
CA GLY A 452 12.70 22.34 -4.15
C GLY A 452 11.41 22.56 -3.37
N ALA A 453 11.33 22.06 -2.15
CA ALA A 453 10.15 22.22 -1.30
C ALA A 453 9.86 23.69 -0.97
N VAL A 454 10.88 24.47 -0.65
CA VAL A 454 10.76 25.92 -0.41
C VAL A 454 10.32 26.63 -1.69
N LEU A 455 10.95 26.35 -2.82
CA LEU A 455 10.60 26.96 -4.11
C LEU A 455 9.15 26.64 -4.50
N TYR A 456 8.70 25.39 -4.29
CA TYR A 456 7.29 25.02 -4.47
C TYR A 456 6.36 25.81 -3.55
N ALA A 457 6.66 25.86 -2.26
CA ALA A 457 5.83 26.57 -1.29
C ALA A 457 5.72 28.07 -1.60
N VAL A 458 6.84 28.70 -1.98
CA VAL A 458 6.88 30.14 -2.37
C VAL A 458 6.11 30.37 -3.67
N SER A 459 6.35 29.57 -4.71
CA SER A 459 5.64 29.70 -5.99
C SER A 459 4.14 29.48 -5.83
N LEU A 460 3.73 28.49 -5.03
CA LEU A 460 2.32 28.23 -4.73
C LEU A 460 1.69 29.37 -3.92
N PHE A 461 2.40 29.91 -2.92
CA PHE A 461 1.93 31.08 -2.15
C PHE A 461 1.69 32.30 -3.04
N LEU A 462 2.54 32.53 -4.03
CA LEU A 462 2.39 33.63 -4.98
C LEU A 462 1.24 33.42 -5.96
N ILE A 463 1.09 32.20 -6.49
CA ILE A 463 0.16 31.88 -7.58
C ILE A 463 -1.23 31.49 -7.04
N ASP A 464 -1.34 30.79 -5.88
CA ASP A 464 -2.59 30.26 -5.38
C ASP A 464 -3.18 31.07 -4.20
N SER A 465 -4.19 31.86 -4.52
CA SER A 465 -4.93 32.63 -3.51
C SER A 465 -5.66 31.76 -2.49
N THR A 466 -6.05 30.54 -2.85
CA THR A 466 -6.73 29.60 -1.95
C THR A 466 -5.75 29.07 -0.89
N PHE A 467 -4.56 28.67 -1.33
CA PHE A 467 -3.49 28.23 -0.44
C PHE A 467 -3.05 29.38 0.50
N ARG A 468 -2.83 30.57 -0.04
CA ARG A 468 -2.44 31.75 0.73
C ARG A 468 -3.46 32.10 1.83
N LYS A 469 -4.76 32.10 1.50
CA LYS A 469 -5.83 32.34 2.49
C LYS A 469 -5.88 31.27 3.57
N ALA A 470 -5.73 30.00 3.20
CA ALA A 470 -5.71 28.88 4.13
C ALA A 470 -4.51 28.95 5.09
N LEU A 471 -3.32 29.29 4.57
CA LEU A 471 -2.10 29.42 5.37
C LEU A 471 -2.24 30.58 6.39
N ILE A 472 -2.68 31.77 5.95
CA ILE A 472 -2.88 32.92 6.82
C ILE A 472 -3.93 32.63 7.90
N ALA A 473 -5.04 31.96 7.55
CA ALA A 473 -6.06 31.58 8.53
C ALA A 473 -5.54 30.59 9.59
N THR A 474 -4.64 29.70 9.19
CA THR A 474 -4.03 28.73 10.10
C THR A 474 -3.02 29.40 11.02
N THR A 475 -2.18 30.28 10.50
CA THR A 475 -1.20 31.04 11.31
C THR A 475 -1.89 31.93 12.35
N VAL A 476 -2.96 32.62 11.99
CA VAL A 476 -3.77 33.43 12.92
C VAL A 476 -4.43 32.59 14.01
N LYS A 477 -4.93 31.37 13.66
CA LYS A 477 -5.50 30.46 14.66
C LYS A 477 -4.43 29.94 15.63
N VAL A 478 -3.24 29.61 15.14
CA VAL A 478 -2.13 29.16 15.97
C VAL A 478 -1.61 30.28 16.87
N SER A 479 -1.43 31.48 16.34
CA SER A 479 -1.04 32.70 17.12
C SER A 479 -2.00 32.98 18.26
N LYS A 480 -3.31 32.96 18.00
CA LYS A 480 -4.34 33.10 19.03
C LYS A 480 -4.31 31.99 20.09
N LYS A 481 -3.93 30.77 19.73
CA LYS A 481 -3.86 29.64 20.67
C LYS A 481 -2.60 29.66 21.54
N ILE A 482 -1.53 30.31 21.06
CA ILE A 482 -0.23 30.45 21.77
C ILE A 482 -0.20 31.77 22.57
N GLY A 483 -1.22 32.65 22.46
CA GLY A 483 -1.30 33.90 23.22
C GLY A 483 -0.35 35.01 22.74
N ILE A 484 0.09 34.96 21.47
CA ILE A 484 1.02 35.92 20.85
C ILE A 484 0.26 36.97 20.00
N ALA A 485 -1.07 36.96 20.02
CA ALA A 485 -1.92 37.96 19.35
C ALA A 485 -3.11 38.37 20.21
#